data_155d684be3841eb535620f1044261866
#
_entry.id   155d684be3841eb535620f1044261866
#
_cell.length_a   1.000
_cell.length_b   1.000
_cell.length_c   1.000
_cell.angle_alpha   90.00
_cell.angle_beta   90.00
_cell.angle_gamma   90.00
#
_symmetry.space_group_name_H-M   'P 1'
#
loop_
_entity.id
_entity.type
_entity.pdbx_description
1 polymer ?
#
loop_
_entity_poly.entity_id
_entity_poly.type
_entity_poly.pdbx_seq_one_letter_code
_entity_poly.pdbx_strand_id
1 'polypeptide(L)' 'MKYADVHKTVVTEDFSLWFQAREVFSPMDDDYEIEDVELVSVEILGVEYQANDLPPKMVDSFLDHFADDDNTEWEYV' A
#
# COMPACT_ATOMS: atom_id res chain seq x y z
N MET A 1 14.04 18.10 -2.11
CA MET A 1 13.49 16.94 -1.37
C MET A 1 13.52 15.71 -2.27
N LYS A 2 14.13 14.64 -1.81
CA LYS A 2 14.19 13.40 -2.58
C LYS A 2 13.03 12.49 -2.19
N TYR A 3 12.34 11.97 -3.18
CA TYR A 3 11.30 10.99 -2.96
C TYR A 3 11.31 9.95 -4.07
N ALA A 4 10.75 8.79 -3.80
CA ALA A 4 10.59 7.73 -4.77
C ALA A 4 9.21 7.11 -4.61
N ASP A 5 8.63 6.67 -5.73
CA ASP A 5 7.37 5.94 -5.70
C ASP A 5 7.66 4.48 -5.37
N VAL A 6 6.90 3.93 -4.44
CA VAL A 6 7.03 2.54 -4.02
C VAL A 6 5.68 1.86 -4.08
N HIS A 7 5.70 0.54 -4.18
CA HIS A 7 4.49 -0.27 -4.20
C HIS A 7 4.68 -1.52 -3.35
N LYS A 8 3.57 -2.14 -3.01
CA LYS A 8 3.55 -3.31 -2.15
C LYS A 8 2.34 -4.17 -2.50
N THR A 9 2.55 -5.47 -2.63
CA THR A 9 1.48 -6.43 -2.84
C THR A 9 1.38 -7.33 -1.63
N VAL A 10 0.20 -7.39 -1.03
CA VAL A 10 -0.09 -8.28 0.09
C VAL A 10 -1.04 -9.38 -0.41
N VAL A 11 -0.61 -10.63 -0.29
CA VAL A 11 -1.39 -11.78 -0.76
C VAL A 11 -1.87 -12.58 0.44
N THR A 12 -3.17 -12.83 0.52
CA THR A 12 -3.78 -13.71 1.52
C THR A 12 -4.49 -14.85 0.80
N GLU A 13 -5.08 -15.78 1.58
CA GLU A 13 -5.82 -16.91 1.00
C GLU A 13 -7.03 -16.48 0.19
N ASP A 14 -7.67 -15.38 0.58
CA ASP A 14 -8.93 -14.95 0.02
C ASP A 14 -8.82 -13.78 -0.95
N PHE A 15 -7.75 -12.99 -0.83
CA PHE A 15 -7.60 -11.78 -1.64
C PHE A 15 -6.15 -11.34 -1.76
N SER A 16 -5.91 -10.48 -2.76
CA SER A 16 -4.63 -9.80 -2.95
C SER A 16 -4.86 -8.31 -2.95
N LEU A 17 -3.98 -7.56 -2.29
CA LEU A 17 -4.07 -6.12 -2.17
C LEU A 17 -2.86 -5.48 -2.82
N TRP A 18 -3.06 -4.43 -3.58
CA TRP A 18 -1.97 -3.66 -4.17
C TRP A 18 -2.01 -2.24 -3.63
N PHE A 19 -0.93 -1.87 -2.95
CA PHE A 19 -0.76 -0.54 -2.37
C PHE A 19 0.31 0.23 -3.13
N GLN A 20 0.18 1.56 -3.12
CA GLN A 20 1.22 2.48 -3.57
C GLN A 20 1.47 3.51 -2.48
N ALA A 21 2.70 4.00 -2.43
CA ALA A 21 3.09 5.02 -1.48
C ALA A 21 4.27 5.82 -2.02
N ARG A 22 4.66 6.81 -1.25
CA ARG A 22 5.86 7.61 -1.52
C ARG A 22 6.86 7.41 -0.40
N GLU A 23 8.09 7.12 -0.76
CA GLU A 23 9.21 7.08 0.18
C GLU A 23 9.91 8.44 0.14
N VAL A 24 10.03 9.06 1.29
CA VAL A 24 10.61 10.40 1.44
C VAL A 24 11.82 10.32 2.36
N PHE A 25 12.93 10.93 1.94
CA PHE A 25 14.13 11.01 2.77
C PHE A 25 13.99 12.13 3.79
N SER A 26 14.22 11.82 5.07
CA SER A 26 14.21 12.78 6.17
C SER A 26 15.65 13.08 6.57
N PRO A 27 16.20 14.29 6.24
CA PRO A 27 17.56 14.63 6.60
C PRO A 27 17.84 14.70 8.09
N MET A 28 16.80 15.00 8.88
CA MET A 28 16.93 15.13 10.33
C MET A 28 17.15 13.79 11.01
N ASP A 29 16.52 12.75 10.48
CA ASP A 29 16.61 11.39 11.04
C ASP A 29 17.59 10.50 10.25
N ASP A 30 18.12 11.01 9.14
CA ASP A 30 18.99 10.30 8.21
C ASP A 30 18.37 8.95 7.81
N ASP A 31 17.08 8.98 7.53
CA ASP A 31 16.31 7.77 7.22
C ASP A 31 15.18 8.09 6.22
N TYR A 32 14.54 7.05 5.70
CA TYR A 32 13.42 7.16 4.79
C TYR A 32 12.12 6.84 5.49
N GLU A 33 11.08 7.60 5.16
CA GLU A 33 9.74 7.38 5.67
C GLU A 33 8.77 7.11 4.54
N ILE A 34 7.80 6.25 4.80
CA ILE A 34 6.73 5.96 3.83
C ILE A 34 5.55 6.89 4.12
N GLU A 35 5.14 7.64 3.11
CA GLU A 35 4.05 8.60 3.19
C GLU A 35 3.04 8.36 2.07
N ASP A 36 1.85 8.96 2.21
CA ASP A 36 0.80 8.93 1.18
C ASP A 36 0.42 7.52 0.72
N VAL A 37 0.28 6.60 1.67
CA VAL A 37 -0.09 5.22 1.38
C VAL A 37 -1.51 5.16 0.83
N GLU A 38 -1.68 4.53 -0.33
CA GLU A 38 -2.98 4.38 -0.99
C GLU A 38 -3.20 2.92 -1.40
N LEU A 39 -4.45 2.48 -1.29
CA LEU A 39 -4.87 1.21 -1.88
C LEU A 39 -5.22 1.47 -3.35
N VAL A 40 -4.60 0.73 -4.25
CA VAL A 40 -4.82 0.86 -5.69
C VAL A 40 -5.89 -0.10 -6.17
N SER A 41 -5.75 -1.37 -5.86
CA SER A 41 -6.69 -2.40 -6.28
C SER A 41 -6.74 -3.57 -5.31
N VAL A 42 -7.80 -4.36 -5.42
CA VAL A 42 -8.02 -5.58 -4.64
C VAL A 42 -8.48 -6.66 -5.59
N GLU A 43 -7.89 -7.85 -5.51
CA GLU A 43 -8.38 -9.02 -6.22
C GLU A 43 -9.01 -9.98 -5.22
N ILE A 44 -10.30 -10.28 -5.43
CA ILE A 44 -11.07 -11.19 -4.56
C ILE A 44 -11.63 -12.31 -5.44
N LEU A 45 -11.26 -13.55 -5.12
CA LEU A 45 -11.73 -14.74 -5.87
C LEU A 45 -11.50 -14.63 -7.38
N GLY A 46 -10.35 -14.08 -7.76
CA GLY A 46 -10.00 -13.93 -9.17
C GLY A 46 -10.59 -12.74 -9.89
N VAL A 47 -11.35 -11.90 -9.17
CA VAL A 47 -11.96 -10.69 -9.75
C VAL A 47 -11.28 -9.46 -9.17
N GLU A 48 -10.78 -8.59 -10.04
CA GLU A 48 -10.10 -7.36 -9.66
C GLU A 48 -11.08 -6.20 -9.51
N TYR A 49 -10.96 -5.49 -8.41
CA TYR A 49 -11.73 -4.28 -8.13
C TYR A 49 -10.77 -3.11 -7.92
N GLN A 50 -11.11 -1.96 -8.50
CA GLN A 50 -10.36 -0.74 -8.24
C GLN A 50 -10.76 -0.17 -6.88
N ALA A 51 -9.82 0.45 -6.18
CA ALA A 51 -10.12 1.04 -4.87
C ALA A 51 -11.25 2.08 -4.93
N ASN A 52 -11.36 2.81 -6.04
CA ASN A 52 -12.41 3.81 -6.23
C ASN A 52 -13.81 3.20 -6.33
N ASP A 53 -13.91 1.91 -6.65
CA ASP A 53 -15.18 1.19 -6.77
C ASP A 53 -15.62 0.54 -5.46
N LEU A 54 -14.77 0.63 -4.42
CA LEU A 54 -15.03 0.02 -3.12
C LEU A 54 -15.56 1.06 -2.14
N PRO A 55 -16.39 0.63 -1.14
CA PRO A 55 -16.81 1.53 -0.09
C PRO A 55 -15.61 2.12 0.67
N PRO A 56 -15.62 3.42 1.01
CA PRO A 56 -14.49 4.03 1.73
C PRO A 56 -14.10 3.32 3.02
N LYS A 57 -15.08 2.81 3.75
CA LYS A 57 -14.81 2.07 5.00
C LYS A 57 -14.02 0.79 4.76
N MET A 58 -14.26 0.13 3.64
CA MET A 58 -13.51 -1.08 3.26
C MET A 58 -12.07 -0.73 2.92
N VAL A 59 -11.87 0.34 2.15
CA VAL A 59 -10.53 0.82 1.80
C VAL A 59 -9.75 1.20 3.05
N ASP A 60 -10.35 1.93 3.97
CA ASP A 60 -9.73 2.31 5.24
C ASP A 60 -9.36 1.09 6.07
N SER A 61 -10.21 0.08 6.11
CA SER A 61 -9.96 -1.17 6.82
C SER A 61 -8.74 -1.91 6.25
N PHE A 62 -8.64 -2.01 4.93
CA PHE A 62 -7.48 -2.63 4.28
C PHE A 62 -6.19 -1.87 4.55
N LEU A 63 -6.25 -0.54 4.53
CA LEU A 63 -5.09 0.29 4.85
C LEU A 63 -4.64 0.09 6.30
N ASP A 64 -5.58 0.07 7.25
CA ASP A 64 -5.26 -0.09 8.66
C ASP A 64 -4.67 -1.47 8.99
N HIS A 65 -5.15 -2.51 8.33
CA HIS A 65 -4.78 -3.89 8.68
C HIS A 65 -3.61 -4.44 7.87
N PHE A 66 -3.41 -3.97 6.66
CA PHE A 66 -2.46 -4.60 5.74
C PHE A 66 -1.36 -3.68 5.22
N ALA A 67 -1.56 -2.37 5.22
CA ALA A 67 -0.55 -1.45 4.68
C ALA A 67 0.75 -1.47 5.49
N ASP A 68 0.67 -1.71 6.79
CA ASP A 68 1.82 -1.76 7.70
C ASP A 68 2.28 -3.20 7.99
N ASP A 69 1.96 -4.16 7.12
CA ASP A 69 2.36 -5.54 7.31
C ASP A 69 3.89 -5.68 7.19
N ASP A 70 4.53 -6.04 8.30
CA ASP A 70 5.99 -6.20 8.39
C ASP A 70 6.52 -7.37 7.55
N ASN A 71 5.67 -8.29 7.15
CA ASN A 71 6.07 -9.46 6.35
C ASN A 71 6.22 -9.13 4.87
N THR A 72 5.79 -7.96 4.44
CA THR A 72 5.87 -7.54 3.05
C THR A 72 6.61 -6.21 2.96
N GLU A 73 7.67 -6.18 2.16
CA GLU A 73 8.47 -4.97 1.99
C GLU A 73 7.98 -4.13 0.83
N TRP A 74 8.16 -2.82 0.95
CA TRP A 74 7.91 -1.89 -0.15
C TRP A 74 9.00 -2.03 -1.21
N GLU A 75 8.61 -2.03 -2.46
CA GLU A 75 9.51 -2.13 -3.60
C GLU A 75 9.45 -0.85 -4.44
N TYR A 76 10.56 -0.50 -5.06
CA TYR A 76 10.60 0.65 -5.96
C TYR A 76 9.90 0.33 -7.28
N VAL A 77 9.19 1.32 -7.78
CA VAL A 77 8.49 1.21 -9.07
C VAL A 77 9.48 1.24 -10.23
#